data_be336bdd5966ef64c2106bfeb5034651
#
_entry.id   be336bdd5966ef64c2106bfeb5034651
#
_cell.length_a   1.000
_cell.length_b   1.000
_cell.length_c   1.000
_cell.angle_alpha   90.00
_cell.angle_beta   90.00
_cell.angle_gamma   90.00
#
_symmetry.space_group_name_H-M   'P 1'
#
loop_
_entity.id
_entity.type
_entity.pdbx_description
1 polymer ?
#
loop_
_entity_poly.entity_id
_entity_poly.type
_entity_poly.pdbx_seq_one_letter_code
_entity_poly.pdbx_strand_id
1 'polypeptide(L)'
;MFQLLLIIIYLAFISLGLPDSLLGAAWPTMYREFSVPVSYAGGISMIICIGTIISSLQSDRLTKKMGTGKVTAISVFMTAIALFGFSISNHYLLLCLWSIPYGLGAGSVDASLNNYVALHYASRHMSWLHCMWGIGVSIGPYIMSYTLTGGQSWNMGY
;
A
#
# COMPACT_ATOMS: atom_id res chain seq x y z
N MET A 1 21.52 1.08 -17.31
CA MET A 1 20.89 0.05 -16.47
C MET A 1 20.50 0.58 -15.09
N PHE A 2 21.40 1.23 -14.34
CA PHE A 2 21.12 1.81 -13.01
C PHE A 2 19.99 2.85 -12.98
N GLN A 3 19.89 3.71 -13.98
CA GLN A 3 18.83 4.74 -14.05
C GLN A 3 17.43 4.13 -14.26
N LEU A 4 17.32 3.10 -15.10
CA LEU A 4 16.04 2.42 -15.33
C LEU A 4 15.52 1.75 -14.06
N LEU A 5 16.43 1.09 -13.30
CA LEU A 5 16.06 0.46 -12.04
C LEU A 5 15.57 1.50 -11.01
N LEU A 6 16.22 2.65 -10.94
CA LEU A 6 15.80 3.74 -10.05
C LEU A 6 14.41 4.28 -10.41
N ILE A 7 14.10 4.42 -11.69
CA ILE A 7 12.77 4.81 -12.17
C ILE A 7 11.72 3.78 -11.74
N ILE A 8 12.01 2.49 -11.91
CA ILE A 8 11.11 1.42 -11.48
C ILE A 8 10.86 1.48 -9.96
N ILE A 9 11.90 1.73 -9.16
CA ILE A 9 11.78 1.89 -7.71
C ILE A 9 10.89 3.10 -7.37
N TYR A 10 11.07 4.23 -8.03
CA TYR A 10 10.23 5.41 -7.83
C TYR A 10 8.76 5.16 -8.19
N LEU A 11 8.50 4.47 -9.30
CA LEU A 11 7.14 4.06 -9.68
C LEU A 11 6.52 3.10 -8.65
N ALA A 12 7.32 2.19 -8.09
CA ALA A 12 6.87 1.31 -7.02
C ALA A 12 6.44 2.11 -5.77
N PHE A 13 7.16 3.17 -5.41
CA PHE A 13 6.78 4.03 -4.28
C PHE A 13 5.51 4.86 -4.54
N ILE A 14 5.31 5.35 -5.76
CA ILE A 14 4.05 5.99 -6.15
C ILE A 14 2.89 4.98 -6.01
N SER A 15 3.10 3.75 -6.49
CA SER A 15 2.08 2.70 -6.41
C SER A 15 1.78 2.23 -4.98
N LEU A 16 2.74 2.35 -4.05
CA LEU A 16 2.52 2.10 -2.62
C LEU A 16 1.72 3.23 -1.95
N GLY A 17 2.07 4.49 -2.26
CA GLY A 17 1.39 5.64 -1.66
C GLY A 17 -0.07 5.78 -2.09
N LEU A 18 -0.40 5.37 -3.30
CA LEU A 18 -1.73 5.55 -3.86
C LEU A 18 -2.83 4.85 -3.04
N PRO A 19 -2.74 3.54 -2.69
CA PRO A 19 -3.76 2.88 -1.90
C PRO A 19 -3.77 3.28 -0.42
N ASP A 20 -2.66 3.77 0.14
CA ASP A 20 -2.60 4.18 1.55
C ASP A 20 -3.61 5.28 1.89
N SER A 21 -3.95 6.12 0.94
CA SER A 21 -4.92 7.21 1.12
C SER A 21 -6.36 6.84 0.72
N LEU A 22 -6.55 5.75 -0.02
CA LEU A 22 -7.87 5.35 -0.53
C LEU A 22 -8.85 5.01 0.61
N LEU A 23 -8.38 4.30 1.64
CA LEU A 23 -9.22 3.92 2.78
C LEU A 23 -9.81 5.18 3.46
N GLY A 24 -8.97 6.18 3.74
CA GLY A 24 -9.43 7.42 4.36
C GLY A 24 -10.44 8.17 3.50
N ALA A 25 -10.24 8.18 2.18
CA ALA A 25 -11.13 8.86 1.24
C ALA A 25 -12.46 8.12 1.02
N ALA A 26 -12.45 6.79 1.05
CA ALA A 26 -13.64 5.96 0.87
C ALA A 26 -14.45 5.79 2.16
N TRP A 27 -13.81 5.87 3.32
CA TRP A 27 -14.42 5.54 4.61
C TRP A 27 -15.72 6.28 4.94
N PRO A 28 -15.90 7.58 4.61
CA PRO A 28 -17.17 8.29 4.82
C PRO A 28 -18.38 7.62 4.15
N THR A 29 -18.17 6.88 3.08
CA THR A 29 -19.20 6.10 2.39
C THR A 29 -19.29 4.69 2.95
N MET A 30 -18.15 4.02 3.14
CA MET A 30 -18.04 2.62 3.56
C MET A 30 -18.66 2.35 4.94
N TYR A 31 -18.41 3.20 5.96
CA TYR A 31 -18.93 2.95 7.31
C TYR A 31 -20.45 3.00 7.36
N ARG A 32 -21.09 3.81 6.51
CA ARG A 32 -22.54 3.87 6.39
C ARG A 32 -23.11 2.63 5.72
N GLU A 33 -22.47 2.21 4.63
CA GLU A 33 -22.88 1.04 3.87
C GLU A 33 -22.74 -0.25 4.70
N PHE A 34 -21.67 -0.38 5.47
CA PHE A 34 -21.46 -1.53 6.38
C PHE A 34 -22.22 -1.42 7.71
N SER A 35 -22.88 -0.27 7.96
CA SER A 35 -23.58 0.00 9.25
C SER A 35 -22.67 -0.20 10.46
N VAL A 36 -21.42 0.26 10.38
CA VAL A 36 -20.43 0.18 11.45
C VAL A 36 -20.07 1.58 11.97
N PRO A 37 -19.56 1.70 13.23
CA PRO A 37 -19.06 2.97 13.74
C PRO A 37 -17.91 3.55 12.91
N VAL A 38 -17.82 4.88 12.81
CA VAL A 38 -16.73 5.58 12.11
C VAL A 38 -15.34 5.15 12.61
N SER A 39 -15.21 4.86 13.91
CA SER A 39 -13.96 4.43 14.56
C SER A 39 -13.41 3.10 14.04
N TYR A 40 -14.20 2.30 13.33
CA TYR A 40 -13.77 1.01 12.79
C TYR A 40 -12.71 1.13 11.69
N ALA A 41 -12.54 2.30 11.07
CA ALA A 41 -11.37 2.59 10.21
C ALA A 41 -10.06 2.37 10.96
N GLY A 42 -10.01 2.75 12.24
CA GLY A 42 -8.86 2.54 13.10
C GLY A 42 -8.49 1.06 13.24
N GLY A 43 -9.47 0.16 13.30
CA GLY A 43 -9.23 -1.29 13.34
C GLY A 43 -8.52 -1.81 12.10
N ILE A 44 -8.97 -1.41 10.91
CA ILE A 44 -8.33 -1.75 9.62
C ILE A 44 -6.90 -1.19 9.61
N SER A 45 -6.73 0.09 9.95
CA SER A 45 -5.41 0.74 9.97
C SER A 45 -4.46 0.06 10.95
N MET A 46 -4.93 -0.38 12.12
CA MET A 46 -4.11 -1.13 13.09
C MET A 46 -3.66 -2.48 12.53
N ILE A 47 -4.53 -3.23 11.85
CA ILE A 47 -4.17 -4.50 11.22
C ILE A 47 -3.08 -4.28 10.16
N ILE A 48 -3.24 -3.26 9.31
CA ILE A 48 -2.25 -2.88 8.30
C ILE A 48 -0.92 -2.52 8.97
N CYS A 49 -0.92 -1.66 9.98
CA CYS A 49 0.29 -1.26 10.70
C CYS A 49 1.01 -2.44 11.35
N ILE A 50 0.29 -3.35 12.01
CA ILE A 50 0.88 -4.55 12.62
C ILE A 50 1.50 -5.43 11.54
N GLY A 51 0.80 -5.65 10.42
CA GLY A 51 1.33 -6.38 9.26
C GLY A 51 2.61 -5.75 8.70
N THR A 52 2.61 -4.42 8.54
CA THR A 52 3.76 -3.65 8.07
C THR A 52 4.96 -3.79 9.02
N ILE A 53 4.76 -3.68 10.33
CA ILE A 53 5.82 -3.86 11.32
C ILE A 53 6.41 -5.27 11.25
N ILE A 54 5.57 -6.30 11.26
CA ILE A 54 6.00 -7.70 11.22
C ILE A 54 6.82 -7.97 9.94
N SER A 55 6.33 -7.53 8.79
CA SER A 55 6.99 -7.78 7.51
C SER A 55 8.29 -6.99 7.36
N SER A 56 8.33 -5.74 7.83
CA SER A 56 9.54 -4.92 7.82
C SER A 56 10.65 -5.53 8.67
N LEU A 57 10.32 -6.04 9.86
CA LEU A 57 11.29 -6.73 10.73
C LEU A 57 11.86 -8.01 10.09
N GLN A 58 11.10 -8.68 9.23
CA GLN A 58 11.54 -9.89 8.54
C GLN A 58 12.17 -9.61 7.17
N SER A 59 12.01 -8.40 6.64
CA SER A 59 12.43 -8.03 5.28
C SER A 59 13.91 -8.27 5.03
N ASP A 60 14.80 -7.96 5.98
CA ASP A 60 16.23 -8.21 5.86
C ASP A 60 16.56 -9.71 5.67
N ARG A 61 15.93 -10.58 6.46
CA ARG A 61 16.10 -12.04 6.34
C ARG A 61 15.59 -12.57 5.00
N LEU A 62 14.43 -12.10 4.56
CA LEU A 62 13.83 -12.50 3.31
C LEU A 62 14.68 -12.01 2.13
N THR A 63 15.16 -10.77 2.18
CA THR A 63 16.00 -10.18 1.14
C THR A 63 17.35 -10.89 1.01
N LYS A 64 17.97 -11.28 2.12
CA LYS A 64 19.21 -12.08 2.10
C LYS A 64 19.01 -13.48 1.51
N LYS A 65 17.83 -14.08 1.73
CA LYS A 65 17.54 -15.45 1.26
C LYS A 65 17.06 -15.49 -0.19
N MET A 66 16.24 -14.54 -0.61
CA MET A 66 15.52 -14.57 -1.89
C MET A 66 16.00 -13.50 -2.88
N GLY A 67 16.69 -12.48 -2.40
CA GLY A 67 17.06 -11.28 -3.15
C GLY A 67 15.95 -10.22 -3.17
N THR A 68 16.35 -8.94 -3.25
CA THR A 68 15.43 -7.79 -3.22
C THR A 68 14.34 -7.87 -4.30
N GLY A 69 14.72 -8.25 -5.53
CA GLY A 69 13.78 -8.30 -6.65
C GLY A 69 12.62 -9.30 -6.44
N LYS A 70 12.90 -10.49 -5.92
CA LYS A 70 11.85 -11.50 -5.64
C LYS A 70 10.96 -11.08 -4.48
N VAL A 71 11.55 -10.55 -3.40
CA VAL A 71 10.79 -10.04 -2.25
C VAL A 71 9.84 -8.93 -2.71
N THR A 72 10.35 -7.96 -3.48
CA THR A 72 9.52 -6.88 -4.02
C THR A 72 8.39 -7.41 -4.92
N ALA A 73 8.68 -8.32 -5.84
CA ALA A 73 7.67 -8.86 -6.76
C ALA A 73 6.55 -9.61 -6.01
N ILE A 74 6.90 -10.48 -5.06
CA ILE A 74 5.91 -11.22 -4.25
C ILE A 74 5.07 -10.25 -3.42
N SER A 75 5.71 -9.27 -2.81
CA SER A 75 5.04 -8.30 -1.94
C SER A 75 4.10 -7.37 -2.71
N VAL A 76 4.50 -6.88 -3.88
CA VAL A 76 3.63 -6.11 -4.79
C VAL A 76 2.45 -6.97 -5.25
N PHE A 77 2.66 -8.24 -5.56
CA PHE A 77 1.58 -9.15 -5.92
C PHE A 77 0.59 -9.36 -4.75
N MET A 78 1.10 -9.50 -3.52
CA MET A 78 0.26 -9.59 -2.32
C MET A 78 -0.58 -8.32 -2.11
N THR A 79 0.00 -7.12 -2.27
CA THR A 79 -0.75 -5.86 -2.15
C THR A 79 -1.80 -5.73 -3.25
N ALA A 80 -1.48 -6.12 -4.48
CA ALA A 80 -2.45 -6.11 -5.60
C ALA A 80 -3.64 -7.03 -5.33
N ILE A 81 -3.41 -8.26 -4.86
CA ILE A 81 -4.49 -9.19 -4.48
C ILE A 81 -5.32 -8.61 -3.33
N ALA A 82 -4.68 -8.01 -2.34
CA ALA A 82 -5.39 -7.39 -1.23
C ALA A 82 -6.28 -6.22 -1.66
N LEU A 83 -5.81 -5.37 -2.57
CA LEU A 83 -6.61 -4.27 -3.14
C LEU A 83 -7.80 -4.79 -3.95
N PHE A 84 -7.58 -5.83 -4.75
CA PHE A 84 -8.68 -6.52 -5.41
C PHE A 84 -9.67 -7.11 -4.40
N GLY A 85 -9.16 -7.67 -3.30
CA GLY A 85 -9.99 -8.14 -2.18
C GLY A 85 -10.80 -7.01 -1.53
N PHE A 86 -10.23 -5.82 -1.36
CA PHE A 86 -10.98 -4.65 -0.89
C PHE A 86 -12.10 -4.28 -1.87
N SER A 87 -11.81 -4.27 -3.19
CA SER A 87 -12.78 -3.97 -4.24
C SER A 87 -14.02 -4.88 -4.22
N ILE A 88 -13.88 -6.15 -3.85
CA ILE A 88 -15.00 -7.12 -3.81
C ILE A 88 -15.61 -7.29 -2.41
N SER A 89 -15.13 -6.55 -1.42
CA SER A 89 -15.58 -6.72 -0.03
C SER A 89 -16.93 -6.07 0.21
N ASN A 90 -17.89 -6.87 0.74
CA ASN A 90 -19.24 -6.44 1.08
C ASN A 90 -19.46 -6.32 2.60
N HIS A 91 -18.46 -6.65 3.41
CA HIS A 91 -18.54 -6.65 4.87
C HIS A 91 -17.23 -6.17 5.49
N TYR A 92 -17.33 -5.49 6.63
CA TYR A 92 -16.18 -5.00 7.39
C TYR A 92 -15.14 -6.09 7.69
N LEU A 93 -15.58 -7.30 8.07
CA LEU A 93 -14.67 -8.40 8.38
C LEU A 93 -13.82 -8.85 7.18
N LEU A 94 -14.35 -8.75 5.96
CA LEU A 94 -13.59 -9.03 4.75
C LEU A 94 -12.49 -7.98 4.52
N LEU A 95 -12.78 -6.72 4.79
CA LEU A 95 -11.75 -5.66 4.74
C LEU A 95 -10.64 -5.94 5.76
N CYS A 96 -10.98 -6.33 6.99
CA CYS A 96 -9.99 -6.72 7.99
C CYS A 96 -9.14 -7.90 7.52
N LEU A 97 -9.73 -8.90 6.89
CA LEU A 97 -9.02 -10.06 6.36
C LEU A 97 -8.02 -9.66 5.27
N TRP A 98 -8.44 -8.84 4.31
CA TRP A 98 -7.58 -8.36 3.22
C TRP A 98 -6.53 -7.33 3.67
N SER A 99 -6.75 -6.67 4.81
CA SER A 99 -5.76 -5.77 5.43
C SER A 99 -4.49 -6.49 5.86
N ILE A 100 -4.57 -7.80 6.17
CA ILE A 100 -3.42 -8.61 6.57
C ILE A 100 -2.40 -8.74 5.43
N PRO A 101 -2.75 -9.33 4.25
CA PRO A 101 -1.81 -9.43 3.15
C PRO A 101 -1.40 -8.06 2.60
N TYR A 102 -2.27 -7.04 2.68
CA TYR A 102 -1.91 -5.68 2.31
C TYR A 102 -0.76 -5.15 3.18
N GLY A 103 -0.90 -5.18 4.50
CA GLY A 103 0.12 -4.68 5.43
C GLY A 103 1.44 -5.46 5.32
N LEU A 104 1.37 -6.79 5.21
CA LEU A 104 2.56 -7.64 5.03
C LEU A 104 3.29 -7.32 3.72
N GLY A 105 2.57 -7.15 2.63
CA GLY A 105 3.14 -6.79 1.33
C GLY A 105 3.76 -5.40 1.34
N ALA A 106 3.01 -4.39 1.76
CA ALA A 106 3.45 -3.00 1.78
C ALA A 106 4.74 -2.81 2.61
N GLY A 107 4.79 -3.36 3.83
CA GLY A 107 5.96 -3.24 4.68
C GLY A 107 7.20 -3.94 4.14
N SER A 108 7.04 -5.09 3.47
CA SER A 108 8.18 -5.79 2.85
C SER A 108 8.73 -5.04 1.64
N VAL A 109 7.88 -4.44 0.79
CA VAL A 109 8.33 -3.61 -0.34
C VAL A 109 9.07 -2.38 0.17
N ASP A 110 8.45 -1.66 1.10
CA ASP A 110 9.02 -0.44 1.67
C ASP A 110 10.41 -0.72 2.26
N ALA A 111 10.52 -1.67 3.18
CA ALA A 111 11.78 -1.98 3.85
C ALA A 111 12.85 -2.49 2.87
N SER A 112 12.51 -3.38 1.92
CA SER A 112 13.48 -3.96 1.00
C SER A 112 14.00 -2.95 -0.02
N LEU A 113 13.15 -2.07 -0.55
CA LEU A 113 13.56 -1.05 -1.51
C LEU A 113 14.31 0.10 -0.84
N ASN A 114 13.89 0.54 0.35
CA ASN A 114 14.64 1.51 1.14
C ASN A 114 16.05 1.01 1.45
N ASN A 115 16.20 -0.23 1.91
CA ASN A 115 17.50 -0.84 2.16
C ASN A 115 18.36 -0.92 0.88
N TYR A 116 17.75 -1.34 -0.23
CA TYR A 116 18.44 -1.41 -1.51
C TYR A 116 18.98 -0.05 -1.97
N VAL A 117 18.15 1.00 -1.89
CA VAL A 117 18.56 2.36 -2.26
C VAL A 117 19.61 2.92 -1.32
N ALA A 118 19.51 2.66 -0.02
CA ALA A 118 20.49 3.08 0.97
C ALA A 118 21.90 2.48 0.69
N LEU A 119 21.95 1.24 0.20
CA LEU A 119 23.21 0.54 -0.07
C LEU A 119 23.83 0.87 -1.44
N HIS A 120 23.02 1.26 -2.45
CA HIS A 120 23.50 1.35 -3.83
C HIS A 120 23.40 2.74 -4.44
N TYR A 121 22.73 3.69 -3.77
CA TYR A 121 22.53 5.04 -4.29
C TYR A 121 22.88 6.12 -3.28
N ALA A 122 23.05 7.35 -3.75
CA ALA A 122 23.31 8.49 -2.87
C ALA A 122 22.08 8.79 -2.00
N SER A 123 22.30 9.31 -0.78
CA SER A 123 21.26 9.60 0.22
C SER A 123 20.13 10.50 -0.29
N ARG A 124 20.38 11.38 -1.27
CA ARG A 124 19.33 12.19 -1.93
C ARG A 124 18.20 11.34 -2.53
N HIS A 125 18.50 10.11 -3.01
CA HIS A 125 17.48 9.24 -3.60
C HIS A 125 16.52 8.67 -2.55
N MET A 126 16.94 8.57 -1.29
CA MET A 126 16.04 8.23 -0.17
C MET A 126 14.96 9.29 0.01
N SER A 127 15.32 10.57 -0.02
CA SER A 127 14.35 11.67 0.05
C SER A 127 13.39 11.66 -1.15
N TRP A 128 13.90 11.37 -2.35
CA TRP A 128 13.07 11.24 -3.55
C TRP A 128 12.08 10.09 -3.48
N LEU A 129 12.44 8.95 -2.86
CA LEU A 129 11.49 7.84 -2.65
C LEU A 129 10.25 8.30 -1.87
N HIS A 130 10.47 9.00 -0.75
CA HIS A 130 9.36 9.48 0.06
C HIS A 130 8.56 10.60 -0.63
N CYS A 131 9.20 11.43 -1.48
CA CYS A 131 8.49 12.35 -2.34
C CYS A 131 7.58 11.62 -3.32
N MET A 132 8.05 10.54 -3.95
CA MET A 132 7.25 9.74 -4.88
C MET A 132 6.07 9.05 -4.18
N TRP A 133 6.30 8.50 -2.97
CA TRP A 133 5.22 8.00 -2.13
C TRP A 133 4.18 9.09 -1.82
N GLY A 134 4.62 10.30 -1.44
CA GLY A 134 3.74 11.44 -1.18
C GLY A 134 2.91 11.85 -2.40
N ILE A 135 3.46 11.77 -3.62
CA ILE A 135 2.71 11.96 -4.88
C ILE A 135 1.59 10.92 -4.98
N GLY A 136 1.89 9.64 -4.74
CA GLY A 136 0.90 8.56 -4.73
C GLY A 136 -0.23 8.82 -3.74
N VAL A 137 0.11 9.14 -2.49
CA VAL A 137 -0.85 9.48 -1.41
C VAL A 137 -1.74 10.67 -1.81
N SER A 138 -1.19 11.65 -2.52
CA SER A 138 -1.94 12.82 -2.97
C SER A 138 -2.92 12.50 -4.09
N ILE A 139 -2.61 11.55 -4.97
CA ILE A 139 -3.45 11.16 -6.11
C ILE A 139 -4.64 10.30 -5.66
N GLY A 140 -4.45 9.41 -4.68
CA GLY A 140 -5.47 8.46 -4.23
C GLY A 140 -6.85 9.09 -3.93
N PRO A 141 -6.95 10.17 -3.12
CA PRO A 141 -8.22 10.82 -2.83
C PRO A 141 -8.93 11.38 -4.07
N TYR A 142 -8.18 11.85 -5.08
CA TYR A 142 -8.78 12.32 -6.33
C TYR A 142 -9.43 11.19 -7.12
N ILE A 143 -8.78 10.01 -7.18
CA ILE A 143 -9.35 8.82 -7.82
C ILE A 143 -10.64 8.42 -7.10
N MET A 144 -10.61 8.31 -5.77
CA MET A 144 -11.78 7.93 -5.00
C MET A 144 -12.90 8.99 -5.10
N SER A 145 -12.55 10.27 -5.06
CA SER A 145 -13.52 11.34 -5.25
C SER A 145 -14.18 11.30 -6.63
N TYR A 146 -13.40 11.03 -7.68
CA TYR A 146 -13.93 10.90 -9.04
C TYR A 146 -14.92 9.75 -9.15
N THR A 147 -14.61 8.58 -8.60
CA THR A 147 -15.53 7.43 -8.60
C THR A 147 -16.83 7.73 -7.83
N LEU A 148 -16.73 8.30 -6.63
CA LEU A 148 -17.88 8.59 -5.79
C LEU A 148 -18.78 9.70 -6.37
N THR A 149 -18.19 10.76 -6.93
CA THR A 149 -18.96 11.86 -7.55
C THR A 149 -19.57 11.45 -8.89
N GLY A 150 -18.95 10.49 -9.59
CA GLY A 150 -19.49 9.89 -10.83
C GLY A 150 -20.66 8.94 -10.59
N GLY A 151 -21.14 8.80 -9.34
CA GLY A 151 -22.25 7.90 -9.00
C GLY A 151 -21.87 6.42 -8.97
N GLN A 152 -20.57 6.11 -9.01
CA GLN A 152 -20.06 4.75 -8.91
C GLN A 152 -19.84 4.37 -7.43
N SER A 153 -19.77 3.06 -7.17
CA SER A 153 -19.43 2.56 -5.83
C SER A 153 -17.95 2.77 -5.52
N TRP A 154 -17.61 2.96 -4.23
CA TRP A 154 -16.23 3.05 -3.74
C TRP A 154 -15.36 1.83 -4.14
N ASN A 155 -15.98 0.67 -4.37
CA ASN A 155 -15.34 -0.55 -4.85
C ASN A 155 -14.56 -0.34 -6.17
N MET A 156 -15.04 0.57 -7.02
CA MET A 156 -14.39 0.90 -8.29
C MET A 156 -13.16 1.78 -8.13
N GLY A 157 -12.95 2.35 -6.96
CA GLY A 157 -11.79 3.17 -6.63
C GLY A 157 -10.56 2.35 -6.18
N TYR A 158 -10.76 1.09 -5.85
CA TYR A 158 -9.70 0.13 -5.52
C TYR A 158 -9.32 -0.70 -6.75
#